data_1c91e55507159c0df626f2ab7ee9de00
#
_entry.id   1c91e55507159c0df626f2ab7ee9de00
#
_cell.length_a   1.000
_cell.length_b   1.000
_cell.length_c   1.000
_cell.angle_alpha   90.00
_cell.angle_beta   90.00
_cell.angle_gamma   90.00
#
_symmetry.space_group_name_H-M   'P 1'
#
loop_
_entity.id
_entity.type
_entity.pdbx_description
1 polymer ?
#
loop_
_entity_poly.entity_id
_entity_poly.type
_entity_poly.pdbx_seq_one_letter_code
_entity_poly.pdbx_strand_id
1 'polypeptide(L)'
;MDANHEIIIPNKGLPFKMFIFEGKNGNYVRNKHWHTSIEIFAVFKGSVRFFLNDEEYYLKEGEFVIVNSNEVHSIFAPDLNLTLVIQIPLVIFEEYYIGKNFITFSHDSNYCDKDMMGIMKEMYRAYVAKKCGYEFLTQTKFGVRI
;
A
#
# COMPACT_ATOMS: atom_id res chain seq x y z
N MET A 1 10.88 -13.17 16.90
CA MET A 1 10.66 -11.76 17.25
C MET A 1 9.18 -11.46 17.08
N ASP A 2 8.55 -10.95 18.11
CA ASP A 2 7.13 -10.64 18.06
C ASP A 2 6.85 -9.46 17.12
N ALA A 3 5.71 -9.51 16.44
CA ALA A 3 5.30 -8.44 15.55
C ALA A 3 4.72 -7.28 16.36
N ASN A 4 5.05 -6.05 15.97
CA ASN A 4 4.56 -4.84 16.61
C ASN A 4 3.26 -4.36 15.99
N HIS A 5 2.34 -3.89 16.83
CA HIS A 5 1.12 -3.21 16.38
C HIS A 5 1.48 -1.77 15.98
N GLU A 6 1.08 -1.38 14.77
CA GLU A 6 1.25 -0.02 14.26
C GLU A 6 -0.10 0.69 14.21
N ILE A 7 -0.14 1.93 14.73
CA ILE A 7 -1.32 2.79 14.62
C ILE A 7 -1.17 3.66 13.38
N ILE A 8 -2.13 3.56 12.45
CA ILE A 8 -2.11 4.29 11.19
C ILE A 8 -2.99 5.53 11.31
N ILE A 9 -2.42 6.70 11.00
CA ILE A 9 -3.14 7.98 11.00
C ILE A 9 -3.18 8.50 9.55
N PRO A 10 -4.37 8.75 8.98
CA PRO A 10 -4.49 9.30 7.63
C PRO A 10 -3.73 10.61 7.44
N ASN A 11 -3.33 10.89 6.20
CA ASN A 11 -2.76 12.18 5.85
C ASN A 11 -3.81 13.28 6.03
N LYS A 12 -3.35 14.49 6.38
CA LYS A 12 -4.24 15.66 6.51
C LYS A 12 -5.02 15.89 5.21
N GLY A 13 -6.34 15.98 5.32
CA GLY A 13 -7.21 16.19 4.17
C GLY A 13 -7.56 14.95 3.36
N LEU A 14 -7.07 13.76 3.76
CA LEU A 14 -7.34 12.50 3.09
C LEU A 14 -7.98 11.49 4.05
N PRO A 15 -8.84 10.59 3.55
CA PRO A 15 -9.42 9.54 4.38
C PRO A 15 -8.49 8.33 4.57
N PHE A 16 -7.30 8.35 4.01
CA PHE A 16 -6.30 7.29 4.08
C PHE A 16 -4.90 7.89 4.24
N LYS A 17 -3.91 7.05 4.54
CA LYS A 17 -2.50 7.45 4.56
C LYS A 17 -1.82 7.01 3.28
N MET A 18 -1.05 7.91 2.68
CA MET A 18 -0.27 7.62 1.48
C MET A 18 1.13 8.21 1.64
N PHE A 19 2.14 7.43 1.29
CA PHE A 19 3.53 7.90 1.30
C PHE A 19 4.37 7.11 0.32
N ILE A 20 5.53 7.65 0.00
CA ILE A 20 6.56 6.98 -0.81
C ILE A 20 7.72 6.60 0.10
N PHE A 21 8.27 5.42 -0.10
CA PHE A 21 9.61 5.16 0.40
C PHE A 21 10.55 4.89 -0.78
N GLU A 22 11.79 5.33 -0.58
CA GLU A 22 12.88 5.15 -1.53
C GLU A 22 14.05 4.51 -0.81
N GLY A 23 14.50 3.37 -1.30
CA GLY A 23 15.70 2.73 -0.78
C GLY A 23 16.96 3.35 -1.38
N LYS A 24 17.25 4.62 -1.08
CA LYS A 24 18.33 5.37 -1.74
C LYS A 24 19.73 4.80 -1.52
N ASN A 25 19.96 4.19 -0.37
CA ASN A 25 21.27 3.70 0.02
C ASN A 25 21.34 2.17 0.19
N GLY A 26 20.35 1.47 -0.32
CA GLY A 26 20.19 0.05 -0.09
C GLY A 26 20.17 -0.27 1.41
N ASN A 27 19.25 -0.89 1.99
CA ASN A 27 19.08 -1.26 3.41
C ASN A 27 17.88 -0.61 4.09
N TYR A 28 16.82 -0.34 3.36
CA TYR A 28 15.57 -0.04 4.02
C TYR A 28 15.02 -1.34 4.62
N VAL A 29 14.82 -1.34 5.92
CA VAL A 29 14.25 -2.48 6.65
C VAL A 29 13.07 -2.00 7.48
N ARG A 30 11.93 -2.63 7.31
CA ARG A 30 10.77 -2.47 8.18
C ARG A 30 10.52 -3.81 8.87
N ASN A 31 10.68 -3.85 10.17
CA ASN A 31 10.52 -5.08 10.96
C ASN A 31 9.06 -5.58 10.93
N LYS A 32 8.86 -6.83 11.33
CA LYS A 32 7.53 -7.43 11.40
C LYS A 32 6.58 -6.57 12.21
N HIS A 33 5.44 -6.23 11.61
CA HIS A 33 4.39 -5.41 12.21
C HIS A 33 3.03 -5.79 11.63
N TRP A 34 1.99 -5.29 12.24
CA TRP A 34 0.61 -5.48 11.77
C TRP A 34 -0.22 -4.25 12.15
N HIS A 35 -1.30 -4.03 11.42
CA HIS A 35 -2.26 -2.96 11.67
C HIS A 35 -3.63 -3.37 11.16
N THR A 36 -4.67 -2.62 11.55
CA THR A 36 -6.05 -2.91 11.13
C THR A 36 -6.36 -2.39 9.74
N SER A 37 -5.61 -1.42 9.23
CA SER A 37 -5.78 -0.91 7.88
C SER A 37 -5.38 -1.94 6.83
N ILE A 38 -6.03 -1.87 5.67
CA ILE A 38 -5.57 -2.57 4.47
C ILE A 38 -4.44 -1.76 3.86
N GLU A 39 -3.42 -2.42 3.36
CA GLU A 39 -2.24 -1.74 2.83
C GLU A 39 -1.91 -2.23 1.43
N ILE A 40 -1.52 -1.31 0.56
CA ILE A 40 -1.07 -1.62 -0.80
C ILE A 40 0.36 -1.14 -0.95
N PHE A 41 1.25 -2.03 -1.39
CA PHE A 41 2.61 -1.71 -1.80
C PHE A 41 2.69 -1.83 -3.30
N ALA A 42 3.02 -0.72 -3.97
CA ALA A 42 3.15 -0.68 -5.42
C ALA A 42 4.55 -0.21 -5.81
N VAL A 43 5.30 -1.06 -6.49
CA VAL A 43 6.67 -0.75 -6.89
C VAL A 43 6.67 -0.03 -8.23
N PHE A 44 7.05 1.25 -8.22
CA PHE A 44 7.15 2.07 -9.42
C PHE A 44 8.50 1.93 -10.12
N LYS A 45 9.56 1.72 -9.36
CA LYS A 45 10.92 1.49 -9.89
C LYS A 45 11.67 0.57 -8.97
N GLY A 46 12.56 -0.23 -9.55
CA GLY A 46 13.42 -1.14 -8.80
C GLY A 46 12.69 -2.36 -8.28
N SER A 47 13.05 -2.81 -7.10
CA SER A 47 12.50 -4.03 -6.51
C SER A 47 12.49 -3.96 -4.98
N VAL A 48 11.59 -4.75 -4.38
CA VAL A 48 11.43 -4.85 -2.94
C VAL A 48 11.18 -6.30 -2.55
N ARG A 49 11.86 -6.77 -1.51
CA ARG A 49 11.54 -8.06 -0.88
C ARG A 49 10.52 -7.82 0.23
N PHE A 50 9.41 -8.49 0.11
CA PHE A 50 8.28 -8.34 1.00
C PHE A 50 7.93 -9.67 1.62
N PHE A 51 7.74 -9.68 2.93
CA PHE A 51 7.36 -10.88 3.68
C PHE A 51 5.95 -10.70 4.23
N LEU A 52 5.09 -11.65 3.93
CA LEU A 52 3.70 -11.66 4.35
C LEU A 52 3.40 -13.02 4.98
N ASN A 53 3.07 -13.03 6.27
CA ASN A 53 2.81 -14.26 7.00
C ASN A 53 3.92 -15.33 6.77
N ASP A 54 5.18 -14.89 6.80
CA ASP A 54 6.38 -15.72 6.59
C ASP A 54 6.59 -16.23 5.15
N GLU A 55 5.77 -15.84 4.20
CA GLU A 55 6.00 -16.06 2.78
C GLU A 55 6.74 -14.87 2.17
N GLU A 56 7.70 -15.14 1.31
CA GLU A 56 8.49 -14.12 0.64
C GLU A 56 7.92 -13.80 -0.75
N TYR A 57 7.74 -12.50 -1.01
CA TYR A 57 7.35 -11.96 -2.30
C TYR A 57 8.46 -11.05 -2.80
N TYR A 58 8.93 -11.28 -4.00
CA TYR A 58 9.88 -10.39 -4.65
C TYR A 58 9.13 -9.52 -5.66
N LEU A 59 8.89 -8.27 -5.27
CA LEU A 59 8.13 -7.32 -6.09
C LEU A 59 9.07 -6.53 -6.99
N LYS A 60 8.76 -6.52 -8.27
CA LYS A 60 9.47 -5.78 -9.31
C LYS A 60 8.67 -4.58 -9.77
N GLU A 61 9.27 -3.75 -10.60
CA GLU A 61 8.59 -2.62 -11.23
C GLU A 61 7.28 -3.05 -11.90
N GLY A 62 6.20 -2.33 -11.60
CA GLY A 62 4.87 -2.61 -12.12
C GLY A 62 4.07 -3.64 -11.33
N GLU A 63 4.63 -4.19 -10.27
CA GLU A 63 3.95 -5.16 -9.41
C GLU A 63 3.50 -4.53 -8.09
N PHE A 64 2.45 -5.10 -7.52
CA PHE A 64 1.96 -4.67 -6.22
C PHE A 64 1.48 -5.86 -5.39
N VAL A 65 1.38 -5.64 -4.08
CA VAL A 65 0.79 -6.59 -3.13
C VAL A 65 -0.21 -5.85 -2.24
N ILE A 66 -1.28 -6.55 -1.88
CA ILE A 66 -2.28 -6.05 -0.94
C ILE A 66 -2.14 -6.83 0.36
N VAL A 67 -1.98 -6.11 1.47
CA VAL A 67 -1.92 -6.67 2.81
C VAL A 67 -3.28 -6.48 3.46
N ASN A 68 -3.91 -7.57 3.85
CA ASN A 68 -5.20 -7.52 4.53
C ASN A 68 -5.05 -7.05 5.98
N SER A 69 -6.18 -6.63 6.57
CA SER A 69 -6.22 -6.26 7.99
C SER A 69 -5.61 -7.35 8.86
N ASN A 70 -4.77 -6.93 9.80
CA ASN A 70 -4.12 -7.79 10.81
C ASN A 70 -3.10 -8.80 10.27
N GLU A 71 -2.76 -8.79 8.99
CA GLU A 71 -1.69 -9.64 8.48
C GLU A 71 -0.31 -9.11 8.90
N VAL A 72 0.52 -9.99 9.41
CA VAL A 72 1.89 -9.66 9.80
C VAL A 72 2.77 -9.56 8.56
N HIS A 73 3.47 -8.47 8.42
CA HIS A 73 4.34 -8.23 7.27
C HIS A 73 5.61 -7.50 7.64
N SER A 74 6.60 -7.62 6.77
CA SER A 74 7.89 -6.93 6.89
C SER A 74 8.47 -6.65 5.51
N ILE A 75 9.38 -5.68 5.44
CA ILE A 75 9.96 -5.21 4.19
C ILE A 75 11.47 -5.24 4.31
N PHE A 76 12.11 -5.73 3.27
CA PHE A 76 13.55 -5.62 3.10
C PHE A 76 13.83 -5.11 1.69
N ALA A 77 14.39 -3.93 1.60
CA ALA A 77 14.71 -3.29 0.32
C ALA A 77 16.21 -2.97 0.25
N PRO A 78 17.04 -3.97 -0.15
CA PRO A 78 18.49 -3.76 -0.23
C PRO A 78 18.88 -2.89 -1.42
N ASP A 79 18.01 -2.78 -2.43
CA ASP A 79 18.28 -2.10 -3.68
C ASP A 79 17.51 -0.78 -3.77
N LEU A 80 17.92 0.07 -4.71
CA LEU A 80 17.19 1.28 -5.04
C LEU A 80 15.78 0.93 -5.49
N ASN A 81 14.78 1.65 -4.94
CA ASN A 81 13.39 1.46 -5.33
C ASN A 81 12.60 2.75 -5.13
N LEU A 82 11.48 2.82 -5.80
CA LEU A 82 10.46 3.83 -5.59
C LEU A 82 9.14 3.11 -5.39
N THR A 83 8.63 3.09 -4.16
CA THR A 83 7.47 2.31 -3.78
C THR A 83 6.41 3.21 -3.16
N LEU A 84 5.21 3.17 -3.72
CA LEU A 84 4.04 3.82 -3.13
C LEU A 84 3.42 2.89 -2.09
N VAL A 85 3.09 3.44 -0.94
CA VAL A 85 2.35 2.75 0.11
C VAL A 85 1.05 3.50 0.36
N ILE A 86 -0.07 2.77 0.33
CA ILE A 86 -1.40 3.30 0.65
C ILE A 86 -1.96 2.47 1.80
N GLN A 87 -2.31 3.12 2.90
CA GLN A 87 -2.89 2.47 4.08
C GLN A 87 -4.31 2.95 4.25
N ILE A 88 -5.28 2.03 4.14
CA ILE A 88 -6.71 2.34 4.01
C ILE A 88 -7.43 1.85 5.26
N PRO A 89 -8.02 2.78 6.06
CA PRO A 89 -8.81 2.37 7.23
C PRO A 89 -9.99 1.48 6.82
N LEU A 90 -10.29 0.48 7.63
CA LEU A 90 -11.38 -0.46 7.35
C LEU A 90 -12.76 0.22 7.18
N VAL A 91 -12.98 1.35 7.84
CA VAL A 91 -14.24 2.09 7.75
C VAL A 91 -14.63 2.44 6.31
N ILE A 92 -13.64 2.64 5.43
CA ILE A 92 -13.89 2.94 4.02
C ILE A 92 -14.59 1.79 3.31
N PHE A 93 -14.42 0.56 3.78
CA PHE A 93 -14.99 -0.64 3.17
C PHE A 93 -16.31 -1.10 3.80
N GLU A 94 -16.82 -0.38 4.81
CA GLU A 94 -18.02 -0.82 5.57
C GLU A 94 -19.22 -1.11 4.67
N GLU A 95 -19.44 -0.30 3.64
CA GLU A 95 -20.55 -0.48 2.71
C GLU A 95 -20.45 -1.74 1.84
N TYR A 96 -19.28 -2.34 1.79
CA TYR A 96 -19.02 -3.55 1.02
C TYR A 96 -19.05 -4.83 1.87
N TYR A 97 -19.30 -4.70 3.17
CA TYR A 97 -19.40 -5.85 4.05
C TYR A 97 -20.74 -6.56 3.85
N ILE A 98 -20.71 -7.88 3.72
CA ILE A 98 -21.89 -8.71 3.60
C ILE A 98 -22.03 -9.51 4.90
N GLY A 99 -23.00 -9.15 5.73
CA GLY A 99 -23.22 -9.75 7.05
C GLY A 99 -22.05 -9.46 7.99
N LYS A 100 -21.42 -10.52 8.54
CA LYS A 100 -20.24 -10.41 9.41
C LYS A 100 -18.92 -10.63 8.65
N ASN A 101 -18.96 -10.81 7.33
CA ASN A 101 -17.78 -11.10 6.54
C ASN A 101 -17.09 -9.82 6.10
N PHE A 102 -15.82 -9.69 6.44
CA PHE A 102 -14.96 -8.62 5.98
C PHE A 102 -14.45 -8.90 4.58
N ILE A 103 -14.15 -7.85 3.84
CA ILE A 103 -13.48 -7.97 2.55
C ILE A 103 -12.07 -8.46 2.78
N THR A 104 -11.70 -9.50 2.05
CA THR A 104 -10.34 -10.05 2.04
C THR A 104 -9.85 -10.11 0.61
N PHE A 105 -8.67 -9.58 0.36
CA PHE A 105 -8.02 -9.64 -0.95
C PHE A 105 -7.14 -10.88 -1.03
N SER A 106 -7.12 -11.51 -2.20
CA SER A 106 -6.23 -12.66 -2.41
C SER A 106 -4.80 -12.19 -2.69
N HIS A 107 -3.84 -13.02 -2.27
CA HIS A 107 -2.43 -12.80 -2.57
C HIS A 107 -2.05 -13.64 -3.79
N ASP A 108 -1.75 -12.98 -4.88
CA ASP A 108 -1.22 -13.62 -6.08
C ASP A 108 0.09 -12.92 -6.45
N SER A 109 1.20 -13.63 -6.26
CA SER A 109 2.53 -13.10 -6.50
C SER A 109 2.81 -12.76 -7.97
N ASN A 110 1.99 -13.27 -8.89
CA ASN A 110 2.14 -13.03 -10.32
C ASN A 110 1.19 -11.95 -10.82
N TYR A 111 0.41 -11.35 -9.91
CA TYR A 111 -0.60 -10.37 -10.30
C TYR A 111 0.03 -9.06 -10.73
N CYS A 112 -0.26 -8.65 -11.94
CA CYS A 112 0.15 -7.37 -12.49
C CYS A 112 -1.06 -6.75 -13.19
N ASP A 113 -1.57 -5.65 -12.65
CA ASP A 113 -2.69 -4.89 -13.21
C ASP A 113 -2.19 -3.51 -13.63
N LYS A 114 -2.05 -3.31 -14.94
CA LYS A 114 -1.58 -2.04 -15.50
C LYS A 114 -2.53 -0.88 -15.23
N ASP A 115 -3.82 -1.13 -15.22
CA ASP A 115 -4.81 -0.10 -14.94
C ASP A 115 -4.73 0.35 -13.49
N MET A 116 -4.61 -0.60 -12.57
CA MET A 116 -4.43 -0.32 -11.15
C MET A 116 -3.15 0.47 -10.90
N MET A 117 -2.04 0.05 -11.50
CA MET A 117 -0.77 0.76 -11.41
C MET A 117 -0.85 2.16 -12.00
N GLY A 118 -1.56 2.33 -13.11
CA GLY A 118 -1.78 3.65 -13.73
C GLY A 118 -2.52 4.59 -12.79
N ILE A 119 -3.58 4.13 -12.15
CA ILE A 119 -4.35 4.90 -11.16
C ILE A 119 -3.47 5.30 -9.98
N MET A 120 -2.71 4.36 -9.42
CA MET A 120 -1.81 4.65 -8.30
C MET A 120 -0.74 5.68 -8.66
N LYS A 121 -0.20 5.63 -9.86
CA LYS A 121 0.74 6.65 -10.35
C LYS A 121 0.10 8.03 -10.46
N GLU A 122 -1.13 8.11 -10.94
CA GLU A 122 -1.87 9.38 -11.02
C GLU A 122 -2.16 9.95 -9.63
N MET A 123 -2.57 9.10 -8.68
CA MET A 123 -2.75 9.50 -7.28
C MET A 123 -1.47 10.10 -6.71
N TYR A 124 -0.36 9.41 -6.92
CA TYR A 124 0.94 9.87 -6.45
C TYR A 124 1.34 11.22 -7.06
N ARG A 125 1.17 11.38 -8.37
CA ARG A 125 1.48 12.64 -9.05
C ARG A 125 0.65 13.80 -8.51
N ALA A 126 -0.66 13.58 -8.30
CA ALA A 126 -1.55 14.59 -7.72
C ALA A 126 -1.10 14.98 -6.32
N TYR A 127 -0.76 14.00 -5.50
CA TYR A 127 -0.32 14.20 -4.12
C TYR A 127 0.99 14.98 -4.03
N VAL A 128 1.99 14.62 -4.84
CA VAL A 128 3.30 15.28 -4.84
C VAL A 128 3.21 16.70 -5.35
N ALA A 129 2.42 16.94 -6.40
CA ALA A 129 2.26 18.27 -7.00
C ALA A 129 1.55 19.25 -6.04
N LYS A 130 0.68 18.76 -5.16
CA LYS A 130 -0.07 19.55 -4.16
C LYS A 130 -0.72 20.81 -4.74
N LYS A 131 -1.23 20.70 -5.96
CA LYS A 131 -1.97 21.79 -6.61
C LYS A 131 -3.32 21.98 -5.92
N CYS A 132 -3.96 23.13 -6.11
CA CYS A 132 -5.30 23.37 -5.59
C CYS A 132 -6.26 22.24 -5.97
N GLY A 133 -6.94 21.67 -4.95
CA GLY A 133 -7.85 20.53 -5.15
C GLY A 133 -7.19 19.17 -5.25
N TYR A 134 -5.91 19.04 -4.91
CA TYR A 134 -5.21 17.75 -5.00
C TYR A 134 -5.85 16.67 -4.11
N GLU A 135 -6.39 17.05 -2.95
CA GLU A 135 -7.07 16.09 -2.07
C GLU A 135 -8.29 15.50 -2.75
N PHE A 136 -9.08 16.34 -3.40
CA PHE A 136 -10.26 15.87 -4.14
C PHE A 136 -9.87 14.97 -5.31
N LEU A 137 -8.87 15.35 -6.11
CA LEU A 137 -8.39 14.55 -7.23
C LEU A 137 -7.83 13.20 -6.76
N THR A 138 -7.06 13.20 -5.69
CA THR A 138 -6.48 11.97 -5.11
C THR A 138 -7.59 11.03 -4.64
N GLN A 139 -8.60 11.54 -3.96
CA GLN A 139 -9.75 10.75 -3.51
C GLN A 139 -10.56 10.20 -4.70
N THR A 140 -10.74 11.00 -5.75
CA THR A 140 -11.45 10.56 -6.96
C THR A 140 -10.74 9.39 -7.63
N LYS A 141 -9.42 9.46 -7.78
CA LYS A 141 -8.62 8.37 -8.35
C LYS A 141 -8.64 7.12 -7.47
N PHE A 142 -8.58 7.31 -6.16
CA PHE A 142 -8.71 6.22 -5.19
C PHE A 142 -10.07 5.50 -5.34
N GLY A 143 -11.16 6.25 -5.48
CA GLY A 143 -12.53 5.71 -5.60
C GLY A 143 -12.81 4.93 -6.89
N VAL A 144 -12.01 5.11 -7.94
CA VAL A 144 -12.23 4.46 -9.24
C VAL A 144 -12.13 2.94 -9.16
N ARG A 145 -11.34 2.38 -8.23
CA ARG A 145 -11.08 0.93 -8.13
C ARG A 145 -11.53 0.30 -6.80
N ILE A 146 -12.16 1.07 -5.94
CA ILE A 146 -12.83 0.51 -4.77
C ILE A 146 -14.24 0.09 -5.16
#